data_3ae18e338252b5f35edec1d11548cf13
#
_entry.id   3ae18e338252b5f35edec1d11548cf13
#
_cell.length_a   1.000
_cell.length_b   1.000
_cell.length_c   1.000
_cell.angle_alpha   90.00
_cell.angle_beta   90.00
_cell.angle_gamma   90.00
#
_symmetry.space_group_name_H-M   'P 1'
#
loop_
_entity.id
_entity.type
_entity.pdbx_description
1 polymer ?
#
loop_
_entity_poly.entity_id
_entity_poly.type
_entity_poly.pdbx_seq_one_letter_code
_entity_poly.pdbx_strand_id
1 'polypeptide(L)'
;MGDLTHLTDAAGSPPPWRKVAEVADGQWGVIALEQLRACGVGKGAVEKAVRAGRLHRLYRGVYAVGRASLRREARRLAAVLACGEGAVLSHRSAAAHWGLLETQQASVDVATQRGRRGVPGIRVHRPRSLTAHDTTTHEGIPITSVARTLLDLAATTRPDPTASSARSRRPNACSSMTARRSPKS
;
A
#
# COMPACT_ATOMS: atom_id res chain seq x y z
N MET A 1 6.49 20.48 27.27
CA MET A 1 7.67 19.60 27.18
C MET A 1 7.64 18.72 28.41
N GLY A 2 7.04 17.54 28.31
CA GLY A 2 6.91 16.56 29.39
C GLY A 2 8.08 15.58 29.32
N ASP A 3 8.82 15.55 30.36
CA ASP A 3 10.00 14.72 30.60
C ASP A 3 9.67 13.23 30.49
N LEU A 4 10.21 12.54 29.49
CA LEU A 4 10.08 11.09 29.25
C LEU A 4 11.26 10.29 29.84
N THR A 5 12.02 10.87 30.78
CA THR A 5 13.33 10.36 31.19
C THR A 5 13.29 9.28 32.28
N HIS A 6 12.15 8.92 32.85
CA HIS A 6 12.08 7.97 33.98
C HIS A 6 11.12 6.82 33.77
N LEU A 7 11.53 5.81 33.02
CA LEU A 7 11.03 4.42 33.17
C LEU A 7 12.02 3.48 32.47
N THR A 8 13.15 3.23 33.12
CA THR A 8 13.96 2.04 32.83
C THR A 8 13.34 0.87 33.58
N ASP A 9 12.89 -0.16 32.85
CA ASP A 9 12.65 -1.46 33.45
C ASP A 9 13.94 -1.98 34.10
N ALA A 10 13.81 -2.76 35.18
CA ALA A 10 14.90 -3.28 36.02
C ALA A 10 15.99 -4.09 35.31
N ALA A 11 16.00 -4.17 33.99
CA ALA A 11 16.97 -4.86 33.14
C ALA A 11 17.67 -3.97 32.11
N GLY A 12 17.61 -2.63 32.22
CA GLY A 12 18.32 -1.73 31.31
C GLY A 12 17.78 -1.65 29.87
N SER A 13 16.63 -2.31 29.58
CA SER A 13 15.98 -2.25 28.29
C SER A 13 15.17 -0.94 28.13
N PRO A 14 15.24 -0.27 26.96
CA PRO A 14 14.44 0.92 26.73
C PRO A 14 12.94 0.62 26.82
N PRO A 15 12.12 1.56 27.34
CA PRO A 15 10.69 1.34 27.49
C PRO A 15 10.03 1.01 26.13
N PRO A 16 8.98 0.17 26.11
CA PRO A 16 8.36 -0.36 24.89
C PRO A 16 8.06 0.71 23.82
N TRP A 17 7.59 1.88 24.24
CA TRP A 17 7.24 2.97 23.31
C TRP A 17 8.44 3.68 22.71
N ARG A 18 9.60 3.66 23.38
CA ARG A 18 10.85 4.16 22.80
C ARG A 18 11.31 3.23 21.67
N LYS A 19 11.27 1.91 21.87
CA LYS A 19 11.55 0.93 20.81
C LYS A 19 10.59 1.10 19.62
N VAL A 20 9.31 1.34 19.89
CA VAL A 20 8.31 1.62 18.86
C VAL A 20 8.67 2.86 18.05
N ALA A 21 9.09 3.94 18.70
CA ALA A 21 9.51 5.17 18.02
C ALA A 21 10.74 4.92 17.15
N GLU A 22 11.76 4.26 17.67
CA GLU A 22 12.99 3.92 16.94
C GLU A 22 12.69 3.07 15.68
N VAL A 23 11.85 2.04 15.80
CA VAL A 23 11.43 1.22 14.65
C VAL A 23 10.64 2.06 13.65
N ALA A 24 9.70 2.87 14.11
CA ALA A 24 8.87 3.68 13.24
C ALA A 24 9.66 4.77 12.52
N ASP A 25 10.65 5.38 13.16
CA ASP A 25 11.52 6.40 12.56
C ASP A 25 12.32 5.81 11.38
N GLY A 26 12.80 4.58 11.49
CA GLY A 26 13.43 3.85 10.40
C GLY A 26 12.45 3.39 9.31
N GLN A 27 11.15 3.53 9.54
CA GLN A 27 10.07 3.04 8.67
C GLN A 27 9.08 4.14 8.26
N TRP A 28 9.55 5.36 8.06
CA TRP A 28 8.72 6.50 7.62
C TRP A 28 7.52 6.79 8.55
N GLY A 29 7.63 6.44 9.84
CA GLY A 29 6.56 6.60 10.82
C GLY A 29 5.50 5.50 10.80
N VAL A 30 5.77 4.37 10.15
CA VAL A 30 4.82 3.23 10.04
C VAL A 30 5.33 2.04 10.83
N ILE A 31 4.43 1.29 11.44
CA ILE A 31 4.76 0.07 12.19
C ILE A 31 3.69 -1.01 12.04
N ALA A 32 4.11 -2.27 11.91
CA ALA A 32 3.22 -3.41 11.89
C ALA A 32 2.88 -3.90 13.31
N LEU A 33 1.73 -4.55 13.47
CA LEU A 33 1.30 -5.12 14.75
C LEU A 33 2.31 -6.12 15.33
N GLU A 34 2.95 -6.90 14.46
CA GLU A 34 3.96 -7.87 14.86
C GLU A 34 5.21 -7.19 15.43
N GLN A 35 5.62 -6.08 14.83
CA GLN A 35 6.72 -5.25 15.33
C GLN A 35 6.35 -4.57 16.66
N LEU A 36 5.10 -4.09 16.83
CA LEU A 36 4.61 -3.59 18.11
C LEU A 36 4.73 -4.65 19.21
N ARG A 37 4.34 -5.90 18.89
CA ARG A 37 4.47 -7.03 19.83
C ARG A 37 5.94 -7.34 20.14
N ALA A 38 6.79 -7.33 19.15
CA ALA A 38 8.24 -7.52 19.33
C ALA A 38 8.86 -6.43 20.21
N CYS A 39 8.33 -5.21 20.17
CA CYS A 39 8.70 -4.12 21.08
C CYS A 39 8.11 -4.28 22.50
N GLY A 40 7.31 -5.32 22.77
CA GLY A 40 6.69 -5.55 24.07
C GLY A 40 5.34 -4.85 24.25
N VAL A 41 4.73 -4.31 23.18
CA VAL A 41 3.43 -3.63 23.27
C VAL A 41 2.30 -4.63 23.06
N GLY A 42 1.58 -4.97 24.12
CA GLY A 42 0.46 -5.88 24.10
C GLY A 42 -0.81 -5.29 23.45
N LYS A 43 -1.78 -6.15 23.11
CA LYS A 43 -3.03 -5.79 22.42
C LYS A 43 -3.78 -4.63 23.09
N GLY A 44 -3.97 -4.67 24.41
CA GLY A 44 -4.67 -3.62 25.15
C GLY A 44 -3.96 -2.26 25.10
N ALA A 45 -2.60 -2.26 25.11
CA ALA A 45 -1.82 -1.06 24.98
C ALA A 45 -1.94 -0.44 23.56
N VAL A 46 -1.99 -1.28 22.52
CA VAL A 46 -2.26 -0.83 21.14
C VAL A 46 -3.64 -0.18 21.03
N GLU A 47 -4.68 -0.82 21.58
CA GLU A 47 -6.05 -0.27 21.58
C GLU A 47 -6.14 1.07 22.32
N LYS A 48 -5.47 1.17 23.48
CA LYS A 48 -5.38 2.41 24.24
C LYS A 48 -4.64 3.51 23.46
N ALA A 49 -3.56 3.16 22.77
CA ALA A 49 -2.77 4.10 21.95
C ALA A 49 -3.56 4.59 20.73
N VAL A 50 -4.36 3.73 20.10
CA VAL A 50 -5.26 4.12 19.00
C VAL A 50 -6.35 5.08 19.51
N ARG A 51 -6.99 4.77 20.62
CA ARG A 51 -8.00 5.68 21.23
C ARG A 51 -7.42 7.03 21.65
N ALA A 52 -6.17 7.02 22.11
CA ALA A 52 -5.46 8.24 22.49
C ALA A 52 -4.85 9.02 21.30
N GLY A 53 -5.07 8.59 20.05
CA GLY A 53 -4.53 9.24 18.86
C GLY A 53 -3.01 9.15 18.70
N ARG A 54 -2.32 8.29 19.46
CA ARG A 54 -0.88 8.03 19.31
C ARG A 54 -0.56 7.06 18.18
N LEU A 55 -1.49 6.15 17.88
CA LEU A 55 -1.45 5.26 16.73
C LEU A 55 -2.67 5.48 15.85
N HIS A 56 -2.45 5.60 14.54
CA HIS A 56 -3.51 5.72 13.56
C HIS A 56 -3.53 4.48 12.67
N ARG A 57 -4.65 3.77 12.65
CA ARG A 57 -4.77 2.55 11.83
C ARG A 57 -4.81 2.91 10.35
N LEU A 58 -3.85 2.41 9.58
CA LEU A 58 -3.78 2.56 8.12
C LEU A 58 -4.42 1.37 7.41
N TYR A 59 -4.02 0.18 7.83
CA TYR A 59 -4.56 -1.09 7.38
C TYR A 59 -4.76 -2.03 8.58
N ARG A 60 -5.39 -3.17 8.38
CA ARG A 60 -5.51 -4.18 9.42
C ARG A 60 -4.12 -4.67 9.84
N GLY A 61 -3.70 -4.31 11.04
CA GLY A 61 -2.41 -4.67 11.61
C GLY A 61 -1.25 -3.77 11.18
N VAL A 62 -1.52 -2.61 10.60
CA VAL A 62 -0.51 -1.59 10.26
C VAL A 62 -0.98 -0.23 10.75
N TYR A 63 -0.08 0.50 11.39
CA TYR A 63 -0.37 1.75 12.07
C TYR A 63 0.66 2.83 11.69
N ALA A 64 0.21 4.08 11.65
CA ALA A 64 1.10 5.24 11.71
C ALA A 64 1.33 5.63 13.16
N VAL A 65 2.55 6.03 13.49
CA VAL A 65 2.94 6.53 14.80
C VAL A 65 2.90 8.06 14.79
N GLY A 66 2.16 8.65 15.72
CA GLY A 66 2.09 10.09 15.94
C GLY A 66 1.21 10.85 14.95
N ARG A 67 1.49 10.88 13.66
CA ARG A 67 0.75 11.68 12.67
C ARG A 67 -0.06 10.81 11.70
N ALA A 68 -1.28 11.25 11.40
CA ALA A 68 -2.13 10.60 10.39
C ALA A 68 -1.75 10.97 8.95
N SER A 69 -1.10 12.12 8.73
CA SER A 69 -0.65 12.55 7.40
C SER A 69 0.63 11.84 7.00
N LEU A 70 0.54 11.01 5.98
CA LEU A 70 1.64 10.16 5.51
C LEU A 70 2.27 10.72 4.24
N ARG A 71 3.60 10.68 4.19
CA ARG A 71 4.38 10.83 2.96
C ARG A 71 4.09 9.67 2.00
N ARG A 72 4.47 9.81 0.75
CA ARG A 72 4.28 8.76 -0.28
C ARG A 72 5.00 7.47 0.10
N GLU A 73 6.21 7.57 0.64
CA GLU A 73 7.07 6.46 1.09
C GLU A 73 6.39 5.68 2.22
N ALA A 74 5.86 6.38 3.21
CA ALA A 74 5.11 5.80 4.31
C ALA A 74 3.88 5.01 3.83
N ARG A 75 3.14 5.53 2.83
CA ARG A 75 1.99 4.83 2.22
C ARG A 75 2.41 3.57 1.49
N ARG A 76 3.53 3.62 0.76
CA ARG A 76 4.11 2.46 0.05
C ARG A 76 4.53 1.37 1.02
N LEU A 77 5.30 1.74 2.06
CA LEU A 77 5.71 0.79 3.09
C LEU A 77 4.51 0.21 3.85
N ALA A 78 3.53 1.04 4.22
CA ALA A 78 2.31 0.57 4.88
C ALA A 78 1.57 -0.48 4.04
N ALA A 79 1.50 -0.30 2.71
CA ALA A 79 0.88 -1.26 1.80
C ALA A 79 1.66 -2.58 1.74
N VAL A 80 2.99 -2.53 1.70
CA VAL A 80 3.85 -3.72 1.75
C VAL A 80 3.63 -4.48 3.06
N LEU A 81 3.71 -3.79 4.21
CA LEU A 81 3.47 -4.40 5.53
C LEU A 81 2.06 -4.99 5.67
N ALA A 82 1.04 -4.35 5.07
CA ALA A 82 -0.33 -4.84 5.11
C ALA A 82 -0.53 -6.15 4.34
N CYS A 83 0.28 -6.39 3.31
CA CYS A 83 0.27 -7.63 2.55
C CYS A 83 0.99 -8.79 3.26
N GLY A 84 1.85 -8.49 4.25
CA GLY A 84 2.53 -9.49 5.08
C GLY A 84 3.92 -9.84 4.58
N GLU A 85 4.50 -10.88 5.16
CA GLU A 85 5.86 -11.33 4.89
C GLU A 85 6.07 -11.68 3.41
N GLY A 86 7.26 -11.35 2.88
CA GLY A 86 7.63 -11.57 1.49
C GLY A 86 6.90 -10.69 0.47
N ALA A 87 6.11 -9.71 0.94
CA ALA A 87 5.50 -8.72 0.07
C ALA A 87 6.51 -7.61 -0.29
N VAL A 88 6.49 -7.18 -1.55
CA VAL A 88 7.37 -6.12 -2.06
C VAL A 88 6.59 -5.13 -2.91
N LEU A 89 6.99 -3.88 -2.90
CA LEU A 89 6.50 -2.86 -3.83
C LEU A 89 6.82 -3.27 -5.27
N SER A 90 5.88 -3.12 -6.22
CA SER A 90 6.05 -3.63 -7.57
C SER A 90 5.39 -2.74 -8.63
N HIS A 91 5.53 -3.12 -9.92
CA HIS A 91 4.87 -2.48 -11.06
C HIS A 91 5.02 -0.95 -11.07
N ARG A 92 3.91 -0.23 -11.27
CA ARG A 92 3.92 1.24 -11.36
C ARG A 92 4.34 1.92 -10.06
N SER A 93 4.00 1.33 -8.91
CA SER A 93 4.39 1.86 -7.61
C SER A 93 5.90 1.72 -7.36
N ALA A 94 6.50 0.60 -7.77
CA ALA A 94 7.95 0.42 -7.74
C ALA A 94 8.65 1.35 -8.75
N ALA A 95 8.16 1.43 -9.97
CA ALA A 95 8.73 2.32 -10.99
C ALA A 95 8.71 3.79 -10.55
N ALA A 96 7.62 4.23 -9.91
CA ALA A 96 7.53 5.58 -9.36
C ALA A 96 8.43 5.79 -8.12
N HIS A 97 8.77 4.73 -7.40
CA HIS A 97 9.71 4.81 -6.28
C HIS A 97 11.17 4.83 -6.76
N TRP A 98 11.46 4.13 -7.85
CA TRP A 98 12.74 4.21 -8.56
C TRP A 98 12.93 5.52 -9.35
N GLY A 99 11.92 6.41 -9.43
CA GLY A 99 11.98 7.61 -10.26
C GLY A 99 11.90 7.36 -11.77
N LEU A 100 11.50 6.16 -12.20
CA LEU A 100 11.39 5.77 -13.61
C LEU A 100 10.13 6.33 -14.28
N LEU A 101 9.09 6.65 -13.51
CA LEU A 101 7.88 7.28 -14.01
C LEU A 101 7.19 8.08 -12.89
N GLU A 102 6.37 9.04 -13.28
CA GLU A 102 5.46 9.70 -12.38
C GLU A 102 4.12 8.93 -12.31
N THR A 103 3.54 8.82 -11.12
CA THR A 103 2.23 8.23 -10.94
C THR A 103 1.40 9.01 -9.92
N GLN A 104 0.14 9.20 -10.26
CA GLN A 104 -0.90 9.74 -9.36
C GLN A 104 -1.91 8.65 -8.95
N GLN A 105 -1.55 7.38 -9.10
CA GLN A 105 -2.45 6.29 -8.75
C GLN A 105 -2.83 6.32 -7.26
N ALA A 106 -4.12 6.19 -6.99
CA ALA A 106 -4.64 6.07 -5.62
C ALA A 106 -4.30 4.73 -4.98
N SER A 107 -4.08 3.67 -5.78
CA SER A 107 -3.74 2.33 -5.31
C SER A 107 -2.22 2.09 -5.36
N VAL A 108 -1.72 1.31 -4.40
CA VAL A 108 -0.33 0.87 -4.35
C VAL A 108 -0.21 -0.54 -4.92
N ASP A 109 0.70 -0.74 -5.89
CA ASP A 109 0.98 -2.05 -6.46
C ASP A 109 1.98 -2.82 -5.59
N VAL A 110 1.59 -4.00 -5.11
CA VAL A 110 2.39 -4.87 -4.26
C VAL A 110 2.43 -6.27 -4.86
N ALA A 111 3.61 -6.87 -5.00
CA ALA A 111 3.78 -8.25 -5.40
C ALA A 111 4.01 -9.13 -4.16
N THR A 112 3.33 -10.27 -4.10
CA THR A 112 3.52 -11.27 -3.04
C THR A 112 3.03 -12.65 -3.51
N GLN A 113 3.71 -13.71 -3.10
CA GLN A 113 3.28 -15.08 -3.39
C GLN A 113 2.24 -15.59 -2.39
N ARG A 114 2.34 -15.22 -1.11
CA ARG A 114 1.54 -15.76 0.00
C ARG A 114 0.68 -14.75 0.75
N GLY A 115 0.87 -13.46 0.55
CA GLY A 115 0.24 -12.39 1.32
C GLY A 115 -1.28 -12.27 1.14
N ARG A 116 -1.86 -11.31 1.83
CA ARG A 116 -3.31 -11.03 1.81
C ARG A 116 -3.78 -10.53 0.45
N ARG A 117 -5.03 -10.87 0.10
CA ARG A 117 -5.77 -10.31 -1.03
C ARG A 117 -6.84 -9.34 -0.54
N GLY A 118 -7.36 -8.52 -1.45
CA GLY A 118 -8.53 -7.69 -1.16
C GLY A 118 -8.31 -6.62 -0.11
N VAL A 119 -7.09 -6.06 -0.02
CA VAL A 119 -6.81 -4.93 0.85
C VAL A 119 -7.20 -3.64 0.11
N PRO A 120 -8.13 -2.84 0.63
CA PRO A 120 -8.55 -1.60 -0.03
C PRO A 120 -7.36 -0.67 -0.29
N GLY A 121 -7.29 -0.08 -1.49
CA GLY A 121 -6.20 0.80 -1.89
C GLY A 121 -4.88 0.09 -2.25
N ILE A 122 -4.85 -1.24 -2.25
CA ILE A 122 -3.69 -2.03 -2.66
C ILE A 122 -4.08 -2.95 -3.81
N ARG A 123 -3.32 -2.89 -4.90
CA ARG A 123 -3.41 -3.84 -6.01
C ARG A 123 -2.36 -4.93 -5.78
N VAL A 124 -2.83 -6.12 -5.46
CA VAL A 124 -1.96 -7.27 -5.17
C VAL A 124 -1.71 -8.07 -6.43
N HIS A 125 -0.46 -8.18 -6.83
CA HIS A 125 0.04 -9.01 -7.92
C HIS A 125 0.61 -10.32 -7.39
N ARG A 126 0.38 -11.42 -8.12
CA ARG A 126 0.89 -12.75 -7.74
C ARG A 126 1.77 -13.31 -8.84
N PRO A 127 3.04 -12.94 -8.85
CA PRO A 127 3.98 -13.53 -9.81
C PRO A 127 4.15 -15.03 -9.52
N ARG A 128 4.36 -15.82 -10.57
CA ARG A 128 4.64 -17.25 -10.44
C ARG A 128 5.94 -17.51 -9.67
N SER A 129 6.93 -16.64 -9.87
CA SER A 129 8.20 -16.66 -9.14
C SER A 129 8.56 -15.24 -8.70
N LEU A 130 9.16 -15.14 -7.53
CA LEU A 130 9.77 -13.93 -7.00
C LEU A 130 11.02 -14.39 -6.27
N THR A 131 12.16 -14.26 -6.93
CA THR A 131 13.45 -14.74 -6.43
C THR A 131 14.20 -13.64 -5.67
N ALA A 132 15.29 -13.99 -5.00
CA ALA A 132 16.13 -13.00 -4.33
C ALA A 132 16.74 -11.98 -5.31
N HIS A 133 16.96 -12.35 -6.59
CA HIS A 133 17.42 -11.43 -7.63
C HIS A 133 16.34 -10.46 -8.11
N ASP A 134 15.07 -10.83 -7.94
CA ASP A 134 13.93 -10.00 -8.33
C ASP A 134 13.62 -8.92 -7.30
N THR A 135 14.17 -9.00 -6.10
CA THR A 135 13.81 -8.16 -4.96
C THR A 135 15.03 -7.51 -4.32
N THR A 136 14.82 -6.34 -3.76
CA THR A 136 15.83 -5.59 -3.00
C THR A 136 15.13 -4.71 -1.98
N THR A 137 15.91 -3.92 -1.23
CA THR A 137 15.39 -2.85 -0.38
C THR A 137 15.90 -1.52 -0.89
N HIS A 138 15.02 -0.55 -1.08
CA HIS A 138 15.38 0.81 -1.46
C HIS A 138 14.67 1.78 -0.52
N GLU A 139 15.43 2.71 0.08
CA GLU A 139 14.95 3.65 1.09
C GLU A 139 14.14 2.98 2.23
N GLY A 140 14.56 1.78 2.67
CA GLY A 140 13.89 1.02 3.72
C GLY A 140 12.59 0.31 3.28
N ILE A 141 12.24 0.34 1.99
CA ILE A 141 11.04 -0.31 1.44
C ILE A 141 11.47 -1.56 0.65
N PRO A 142 10.95 -2.76 0.99
CA PRO A 142 11.09 -3.93 0.15
C PRO A 142 10.43 -3.70 -1.22
N ILE A 143 11.19 -3.90 -2.31
CA ILE A 143 10.80 -3.49 -3.66
C ILE A 143 11.33 -4.46 -4.69
N THR A 144 10.65 -4.58 -5.84
CA THR A 144 11.21 -5.30 -6.98
C THR A 144 12.44 -4.56 -7.54
N SER A 145 13.48 -5.31 -7.94
CA SER A 145 14.64 -4.73 -8.62
C SER A 145 14.22 -3.94 -9.87
N VAL A 146 15.06 -3.02 -10.33
CA VAL A 146 14.76 -2.19 -11.52
C VAL A 146 14.44 -3.09 -12.73
N ALA A 147 15.25 -4.12 -12.97
CA ALA A 147 15.04 -5.05 -14.08
C ALA A 147 13.68 -5.76 -13.98
N ARG A 148 13.35 -6.28 -12.79
CA ARG A 148 12.06 -6.91 -12.54
C ARG A 148 10.90 -5.92 -12.68
N THR A 149 11.03 -4.71 -12.18
CA THR A 149 10.03 -3.65 -12.32
C THR A 149 9.72 -3.34 -13.77
N LEU A 150 10.73 -3.24 -14.63
CA LEU A 150 10.56 -3.02 -16.07
C LEU A 150 9.85 -4.17 -16.76
N LEU A 151 10.18 -5.43 -16.42
CA LEU A 151 9.48 -6.61 -16.92
C LEU A 151 8.00 -6.61 -16.52
N ASP A 152 7.70 -6.31 -15.26
CA ASP A 152 6.33 -6.24 -14.75
C ASP A 152 5.53 -5.14 -15.45
N LEU A 153 6.13 -3.98 -15.73
CA LEU A 153 5.51 -2.91 -16.50
C LEU A 153 5.21 -3.34 -17.95
N ALA A 154 6.19 -3.95 -18.62
CA ALA A 154 6.03 -4.44 -19.99
C ALA A 154 4.91 -5.47 -20.09
N ALA A 155 4.77 -6.34 -19.09
CA ALA A 155 3.69 -7.34 -19.04
C ALA A 155 2.29 -6.71 -18.89
N THR A 156 2.18 -5.59 -18.13
CA THR A 156 0.90 -4.89 -17.95
C THR A 156 0.53 -3.97 -19.11
N THR A 157 1.49 -3.57 -19.93
CA THR A 157 1.28 -2.67 -21.08
C THR A 157 0.91 -3.46 -22.36
N ARG A 158 1.06 -4.79 -22.36
CA ARG A 158 0.58 -5.61 -23.48
C ARG A 158 -0.93 -5.48 -23.57
N PRO A 159 -1.48 -5.00 -24.69
CA PRO A 159 -2.92 -5.09 -24.94
C PRO A 159 -3.29 -6.58 -24.92
N ASP A 160 -4.25 -6.93 -24.09
CA ASP A 160 -4.84 -8.28 -24.09
C ASP A 160 -5.43 -8.51 -25.48
N PRO A 161 -4.89 -9.44 -26.31
CA PRO A 161 -5.42 -9.69 -27.65
C PRO A 161 -6.89 -10.16 -27.61
N THR A 162 -7.36 -10.61 -26.45
CA THR A 162 -8.76 -11.03 -26.26
C THR A 162 -9.70 -9.87 -25.89
N ALA A 163 -9.18 -8.74 -25.44
CA ALA A 163 -10.00 -7.57 -25.08
C ALA A 163 -10.47 -6.74 -26.30
N SER A 164 -9.93 -7.00 -27.51
CA SER A 164 -10.28 -6.27 -28.73
C SER A 164 -11.64 -6.65 -29.33
N SER A 165 -12.26 -7.76 -28.92
CA SER A 165 -13.53 -8.22 -29.52
C SER A 165 -14.81 -7.71 -28.84
N ALA A 166 -14.69 -6.99 -27.71
CA ALA A 166 -15.88 -6.58 -26.92
C ALA A 166 -16.32 -5.12 -27.14
N ARG A 167 -15.65 -4.33 -27.97
CA ARG A 167 -15.99 -2.89 -28.16
C ARG A 167 -16.63 -2.56 -29.52
N SER A 168 -17.24 -3.50 -30.19
CA SER A 168 -17.99 -3.24 -31.44
C SER A 168 -19.47 -3.61 -31.33
N ARG A 169 -20.13 -3.02 -30.35
CA ARG A 169 -21.61 -2.89 -30.42
C ARG A 169 -21.96 -1.44 -30.12
N ARG A 170 -21.91 -0.63 -31.18
CA ARG A 170 -22.66 0.61 -31.22
C ARG A 170 -24.14 0.22 -31.36
N PRO A 171 -25.05 0.68 -30.53
CA PRO A 171 -26.47 0.65 -30.90
C PRO A 171 -26.67 1.77 -31.92
N ASN A 172 -27.07 1.36 -33.14
CA ASN A 172 -27.62 2.27 -34.13
C ASN A 172 -28.83 2.98 -33.53
N ALA A 173 -28.70 4.26 -33.34
CA ALA A 173 -29.87 5.13 -33.19
C ALA A 173 -30.60 5.19 -34.51
N CYS A 174 -31.68 4.43 -34.63
CA CYS A 174 -32.60 4.57 -35.71
C CYS A 174 -33.50 5.77 -35.45
N SER A 175 -33.37 6.75 -36.30
CA SER A 175 -34.32 7.85 -36.50
C SER A 175 -35.69 7.30 -36.77
N SER A 176 -36.68 7.81 -36.08
CA SER A 176 -38.03 7.92 -36.64
C SER A 176 -38.61 9.29 -36.24
N MET A 177 -38.46 10.17 -37.19
CA MET A 177 -39.20 11.40 -37.37
C MET A 177 -40.65 11.01 -37.69
N THR A 178 -41.60 11.42 -36.87
CA THR A 178 -43.01 11.45 -37.30
C THR A 178 -43.59 12.79 -36.88
N ALA A 179 -43.70 13.63 -37.88
CA ALA A 179 -44.49 14.85 -37.87
C ALA A 179 -45.99 14.47 -37.96
N ARG A 180 -46.83 15.03 -37.11
CA ARG A 180 -48.27 15.29 -37.38
C ARG A 180 -48.73 16.51 -36.56
N ARG A 181 -48.84 17.62 -37.28
CA ARG A 181 -50.05 18.33 -37.70
C ARG A 181 -51.06 18.59 -36.59
N SER A 182 -51.19 19.88 -36.30
CA SER A 182 -52.38 20.50 -35.72
C SER A 182 -53.58 20.35 -36.68
N PRO A 183 -54.85 20.45 -36.16
CA PRO A 183 -55.60 21.68 -36.44
C PRO A 183 -56.47 22.20 -35.28
N LYS A 184 -56.59 23.51 -35.26
CA LYS A 184 -57.73 24.41 -35.11
C LYS A 184 -58.99 23.88 -34.40
N SER A 185 -59.37 24.52 -33.35
CA SER A 185 -60.55 25.45 -33.22
C SER A 185 -60.47 26.14 -31.87
#